data_8f64473fa3714380f071b7f8955b3030
#
_entry.id   8f64473fa3714380f071b7f8955b3030
#
_cell.length_a   1.000
_cell.length_b   1.000
_cell.length_c   1.000
_cell.angle_alpha   90.00
_cell.angle_beta   90.00
_cell.angle_gamma   90.00
#
_symmetry.space_group_name_H-M   'P 1'
#
loop_
_entity.id
_entity.type
_entity.pdbx_description
1 polymer ?
#
loop_
_entity_poly.entity_id
_entity_poly.type
_entity_poly.pdbx_seq_one_letter_code
_entity_poly.pdbx_strand_id
1 'polypeptide(L)'
;AAGQVFATLLLADKSGVALDPSAQDDRFPALNDLEPSSPDQAAMTLGTALFVPSTSNDQRLEPTHRSVAEYLAADWLGKQIDSRGLPLQRVLNLMLGFDGKAVPGLRGLYGWLALKSLKAQHGLIKNDPLTVALYSDPQPMDVEAKKLLLQEIYTQTAANPSVLWDLRGAENLTPLFQAELRNEYLKALLDPKRDDSTQTYVVFILK
;
A
#
# COMPACT_ATOMS: atom_id res chain seq x y z
N ALA A 1 -4.51 12.38 -14.16
CA ALA A 1 -5.42 13.16 -13.29
C ALA A 1 -5.94 12.32 -12.14
N ALA A 2 -6.70 11.21 -12.36
CA ALA A 2 -7.33 10.42 -11.30
C ALA A 2 -6.36 10.02 -10.18
N GLY A 3 -5.21 9.43 -10.53
CA GLY A 3 -4.21 9.01 -9.55
C GLY A 3 -3.69 10.15 -8.68
N GLN A 4 -3.54 11.36 -9.22
CA GLN A 4 -3.16 12.53 -8.41
C GLN A 4 -4.26 12.90 -7.43
N VAL A 5 -5.51 13.01 -7.88
CA VAL A 5 -6.64 13.33 -6.99
C VAL A 5 -6.73 12.33 -5.84
N PHE A 6 -6.69 11.04 -6.15
CA PHE A 6 -6.72 10.01 -5.11
C PHE A 6 -5.50 10.05 -4.18
N ALA A 7 -4.30 10.28 -4.70
CA ALA A 7 -3.11 10.40 -3.87
C ALA A 7 -3.22 11.57 -2.89
N THR A 8 -3.71 12.72 -3.35
CA THR A 8 -3.92 13.90 -2.50
C THR A 8 -4.99 13.62 -1.44
N LEU A 9 -6.14 13.05 -1.82
CA LEU A 9 -7.21 12.71 -0.88
C LEU A 9 -6.72 11.73 0.21
N LEU A 10 -6.07 10.65 -0.19
CA LEU A 10 -5.60 9.62 0.75
C LEU A 10 -4.51 10.16 1.69
N LEU A 11 -3.50 10.86 1.16
CA LEU A 11 -2.40 11.38 1.97
C LEU A 11 -2.81 12.52 2.90
N ALA A 12 -3.87 13.27 2.55
CA ALA A 12 -4.44 14.33 3.38
C ALA A 12 -5.58 13.84 4.28
N ASP A 13 -5.86 12.54 4.34
CA ASP A 13 -6.97 11.92 5.10
C ASP A 13 -8.33 12.55 4.77
N LYS A 14 -8.57 12.82 3.48
CA LYS A 14 -9.86 13.35 2.98
C LYS A 14 -10.75 12.22 2.48
N SER A 15 -12.07 12.37 2.70
CA SER A 15 -13.05 11.36 2.30
C SER A 15 -13.45 11.46 0.84
N GLY A 16 -13.39 12.67 0.29
CA GLY A 16 -13.83 12.94 -1.08
C GLY A 16 -13.69 14.40 -1.45
N VAL A 17 -14.52 14.86 -2.39
CA VAL A 17 -14.52 16.22 -2.94
C VAL A 17 -15.92 16.82 -2.83
N ALA A 18 -16.03 18.07 -2.40
CA ALA A 18 -17.26 18.84 -2.46
C ALA A 18 -17.45 19.47 -3.86
N LEU A 19 -18.66 19.34 -4.41
CA LEU A 19 -19.06 19.96 -5.69
C LEU A 19 -19.53 21.39 -5.51
N ASP A 20 -20.02 21.75 -4.32
CA ASP A 20 -20.54 23.05 -4.00
C ASP A 20 -19.84 23.62 -2.76
N PRO A 21 -19.55 24.96 -2.72
CA PRO A 21 -18.93 25.58 -1.55
C PRO A 21 -19.67 25.36 -0.23
N SER A 22 -21.01 25.23 -0.25
CA SER A 22 -21.81 24.97 0.94
C SER A 22 -21.67 23.54 1.47
N ALA A 23 -21.18 22.62 0.66
CA ALA A 23 -20.94 21.22 1.01
C ALA A 23 -19.50 20.96 1.51
N GLN A 24 -18.64 21.98 1.51
CA GLN A 24 -17.25 21.86 1.95
C GLN A 24 -17.15 21.69 3.47
N ASP A 25 -16.23 20.84 3.86
CA ASP A 25 -15.73 20.72 5.23
C ASP A 25 -14.28 20.17 5.22
N ASP A 26 -13.74 19.89 6.39
CA ASP A 26 -12.38 19.37 6.50
C ASP A 26 -12.17 18.02 5.78
N ARG A 27 -13.21 17.18 5.67
CA ARG A 27 -13.13 15.87 5.00
C ARG A 27 -13.46 15.94 3.50
N PHE A 28 -14.14 16.99 3.06
CA PHE A 28 -14.58 17.20 1.68
C PHE A 28 -14.15 18.60 1.20
N PRO A 29 -12.87 18.78 0.85
CA PRO A 29 -12.39 20.05 0.25
C PRO A 29 -12.98 20.25 -1.14
N ALA A 30 -12.91 21.47 -1.68
CA ALA A 30 -13.15 21.70 -3.09
C ALA A 30 -12.04 21.07 -3.94
N LEU A 31 -12.38 20.75 -5.19
CA LEU A 31 -11.39 20.19 -6.12
C LEU A 31 -10.15 21.09 -6.30
N ASN A 32 -10.35 22.41 -6.33
CA ASN A 32 -9.26 23.37 -6.49
C ASN A 32 -8.31 23.39 -5.28
N ASP A 33 -8.80 23.09 -4.09
CA ASP A 33 -7.98 23.02 -2.87
C ASP A 33 -7.01 21.82 -2.88
N LEU A 34 -7.26 20.84 -3.78
CA LEU A 34 -6.36 19.70 -4.00
C LEU A 34 -5.19 20.03 -4.96
N GLU A 35 -5.14 21.24 -5.49
CA GLU A 35 -4.10 21.73 -6.41
C GLU A 35 -3.76 20.74 -7.54
N PRO A 36 -4.75 20.25 -8.31
CA PRO A 36 -4.48 19.28 -9.35
C PRO A 36 -3.64 19.90 -10.48
N SER A 37 -2.65 19.14 -10.98
CA SER A 37 -1.78 19.60 -12.09
C SER A 37 -2.55 19.93 -13.37
N SER A 38 -3.77 19.43 -13.52
CA SER A 38 -4.70 19.72 -14.61
C SER A 38 -6.12 19.77 -14.05
N PRO A 39 -6.64 20.95 -13.69
CA PRO A 39 -7.97 21.10 -13.10
C PRO A 39 -9.09 20.53 -13.98
N ASP A 40 -9.05 20.77 -15.29
CA ASP A 40 -10.08 20.26 -16.22
C ASP A 40 -10.12 18.72 -16.24
N GLN A 41 -8.94 18.07 -16.31
CA GLN A 41 -8.88 16.60 -16.27
C GLN A 41 -9.28 16.05 -14.90
N ALA A 42 -8.99 16.76 -13.83
CA ALA A 42 -9.44 16.38 -12.50
C ALA A 42 -10.96 16.49 -12.39
N ALA A 43 -11.57 17.59 -12.89
CA ALA A 43 -13.02 17.75 -12.94
C ALA A 43 -13.68 16.65 -13.78
N MET A 44 -13.12 16.32 -14.95
CA MET A 44 -13.61 15.20 -15.78
C MET A 44 -13.53 13.86 -15.02
N THR A 45 -12.51 13.66 -14.19
CA THR A 45 -12.36 12.44 -13.38
C THR A 45 -13.52 12.28 -12.38
N LEU A 46 -13.98 13.37 -11.77
CA LEU A 46 -15.12 13.35 -10.85
C LEU A 46 -16.42 12.89 -11.52
N GLY A 47 -16.59 13.14 -12.82
CA GLY A 47 -17.74 12.69 -13.60
C GLY A 47 -17.67 11.21 -14.05
N THR A 48 -16.66 10.44 -13.64
CA THR A 48 -16.51 9.03 -14.02
C THR A 48 -17.07 8.11 -12.93
N ALA A 49 -17.18 6.81 -13.25
CA ALA A 49 -17.55 5.77 -12.29
C ALA A 49 -16.54 5.55 -11.14
N LEU A 50 -15.44 6.29 -11.13
CA LEU A 50 -14.46 6.27 -10.02
C LEU A 50 -14.97 7.01 -8.77
N PHE A 51 -15.97 7.86 -8.93
CA PHE A 51 -16.60 8.60 -7.85
C PHE A 51 -18.11 8.35 -7.83
N VAL A 52 -18.68 8.37 -6.64
CA VAL A 52 -20.11 8.28 -6.40
C VAL A 52 -20.54 9.38 -5.44
N PRO A 53 -21.81 9.85 -5.51
CA PRO A 53 -22.35 10.74 -4.50
C PRO A 53 -22.25 10.12 -3.10
N SER A 54 -21.86 10.93 -2.12
CA SER A 54 -21.84 10.51 -0.73
C SER A 54 -23.26 10.24 -0.23
N THR A 55 -23.41 9.21 0.58
CA THR A 55 -24.72 8.89 1.20
C THR A 55 -25.24 9.96 2.14
N SER A 56 -24.36 10.82 2.63
CA SER A 56 -24.71 11.91 3.57
C SER A 56 -25.09 13.22 2.89
N ASN A 57 -24.58 13.46 1.67
CA ASN A 57 -24.81 14.69 0.92
C ASN A 57 -24.46 14.47 -0.57
N ASP A 58 -25.43 14.62 -1.47
CA ASP A 58 -25.28 14.43 -2.92
C ASP A 58 -24.35 15.47 -3.59
N GLN A 59 -24.10 16.60 -2.91
CA GLN A 59 -23.12 17.60 -3.35
C GLN A 59 -21.67 17.21 -2.95
N ARG A 60 -21.45 15.99 -2.46
CA ARG A 60 -20.16 15.41 -2.12
C ARG A 60 -19.93 14.16 -2.93
N LEU A 61 -18.72 13.99 -3.45
CA LEU A 61 -18.29 12.79 -4.17
C LEU A 61 -17.25 12.04 -3.37
N GLU A 62 -17.43 10.74 -3.25
CA GLU A 62 -16.49 9.81 -2.61
C GLU A 62 -15.94 8.81 -3.63
N PRO A 63 -14.72 8.27 -3.42
CA PRO A 63 -14.22 7.17 -4.24
C PRO A 63 -15.17 5.97 -4.18
N THR A 64 -15.57 5.45 -5.34
CA THR A 64 -16.48 4.28 -5.44
C THR A 64 -15.91 3.06 -4.70
N HIS A 65 -14.61 2.85 -4.85
CA HIS A 65 -13.88 1.75 -4.19
C HIS A 65 -12.54 2.26 -3.69
N ARG A 66 -12.31 2.10 -2.40
CA ARG A 66 -11.07 2.51 -1.76
C ARG A 66 -9.84 1.81 -2.37
N SER A 67 -9.90 0.50 -2.63
CA SER A 67 -8.80 -0.25 -3.23
C SER A 67 -8.42 0.24 -4.63
N VAL A 68 -9.40 0.70 -5.42
CA VAL A 68 -9.15 1.30 -6.75
C VAL A 68 -8.47 2.66 -6.59
N ALA A 69 -8.93 3.47 -5.63
CA ALA A 69 -8.30 4.75 -5.32
C ALA A 69 -6.84 4.59 -4.88
N GLU A 70 -6.58 3.64 -3.97
CA GLU A 70 -5.24 3.30 -3.48
C GLU A 70 -4.32 2.82 -4.63
N TYR A 71 -4.82 1.95 -5.51
CA TYR A 71 -4.07 1.47 -6.67
C TYR A 71 -3.71 2.60 -7.64
N LEU A 72 -4.66 3.46 -8.00
CA LEU A 72 -4.43 4.58 -8.91
C LEU A 72 -3.52 5.65 -8.30
N ALA A 73 -3.66 5.91 -7.01
CA ALA A 73 -2.77 6.79 -6.26
C ALA A 73 -1.33 6.25 -6.23
N ALA A 74 -1.17 4.95 -5.96
CA ALA A 74 0.13 4.28 -5.96
C ALA A 74 0.80 4.31 -7.35
N ASP A 75 0.04 4.08 -8.42
CA ASP A 75 0.55 4.18 -9.79
C ASP A 75 1.04 5.60 -10.13
N TRP A 76 0.29 6.62 -9.69
CA TRP A 76 0.71 8.01 -9.89
C TRP A 76 1.96 8.34 -9.04
N LEU A 77 1.98 8.00 -7.75
CA LEU A 77 3.13 8.22 -6.88
C LEU A 77 4.38 7.48 -7.37
N GLY A 78 4.24 6.23 -7.80
CA GLY A 78 5.32 5.45 -8.38
C GLY A 78 5.96 6.16 -9.58
N LYS A 79 5.14 6.69 -10.50
CA LYS A 79 5.62 7.50 -11.62
C LYS A 79 6.32 8.79 -11.18
N GLN A 80 5.82 9.45 -10.11
CA GLN A 80 6.51 10.63 -9.56
C GLN A 80 7.89 10.27 -9.00
N ILE A 81 8.02 9.14 -8.29
CA ILE A 81 9.28 8.68 -7.71
C ILE A 81 10.24 8.22 -8.80
N ASP A 82 9.78 7.33 -9.70
CA ASP A 82 10.65 6.64 -10.65
C ASP A 82 11.10 7.56 -11.79
N SER A 83 10.23 8.45 -12.26
CA SER A 83 10.45 9.21 -13.48
C SER A 83 10.61 10.72 -13.25
N ARG A 84 10.02 11.27 -12.19
CA ARG A 84 10.03 12.73 -11.93
C ARG A 84 10.90 13.14 -10.74
N GLY A 85 11.55 12.18 -10.09
CA GLY A 85 12.52 12.45 -9.02
C GLY A 85 11.90 12.88 -7.69
N LEU A 86 10.61 12.55 -7.45
CA LEU A 86 10.03 12.76 -6.12
C LEU A 86 10.80 11.92 -5.09
N PRO A 87 11.42 12.52 -4.06
CA PRO A 87 12.15 11.76 -3.07
C PRO A 87 11.24 10.79 -2.31
N LEU A 88 11.58 9.50 -2.29
CA LEU A 88 10.84 8.49 -1.54
C LEU A 88 10.63 8.88 -0.07
N GLN A 89 11.65 9.47 0.57
CA GLN A 89 11.55 9.86 1.98
C GLN A 89 10.42 10.87 2.25
N ARG A 90 10.10 11.76 1.31
CA ARG A 90 8.96 12.68 1.44
C ARG A 90 7.63 11.92 1.47
N VAL A 91 7.51 10.90 0.62
CA VAL A 91 6.30 10.07 0.57
C VAL A 91 6.19 9.24 1.86
N LEU A 92 7.29 8.63 2.29
CA LEU A 92 7.33 7.85 3.53
C LEU A 92 6.96 8.69 4.76
N ASN A 93 7.42 9.92 4.86
CA ASN A 93 7.09 10.82 5.97
C ASN A 93 5.59 11.14 6.08
N LEU A 94 4.82 10.97 5.01
CA LEU A 94 3.36 11.13 4.99
C LEU A 94 2.63 9.82 5.30
N MET A 95 3.29 8.67 5.14
CA MET A 95 2.65 7.37 5.23
C MET A 95 3.01 6.58 6.49
N LEU A 96 4.13 6.90 7.12
CA LEU A 96 4.63 6.15 8.27
C LEU A 96 4.29 6.86 9.58
N GLY A 97 3.91 6.05 10.58
CA GLY A 97 3.82 6.47 11.96
C GLY A 97 5.21 6.60 12.60
N PHE A 98 5.24 7.02 13.85
CA PHE A 98 6.48 7.16 14.65
C PHE A 98 7.19 5.81 14.89
N ASP A 99 6.47 4.71 14.75
CA ASP A 99 6.97 3.33 14.84
C ASP A 99 7.63 2.83 13.53
N GLY A 100 7.67 3.68 12.50
CA GLY A 100 8.19 3.35 11.17
C GLY A 100 7.30 2.43 10.34
N LYS A 101 6.06 2.17 10.79
CA LYS A 101 5.07 1.34 10.07
C LYS A 101 4.05 2.21 9.35
N ALA A 102 3.45 1.66 8.30
CA ALA A 102 2.39 2.34 7.57
C ALA A 102 1.18 2.58 8.48
N VAL A 103 0.72 3.83 8.55
CA VAL A 103 -0.48 4.17 9.32
C VAL A 103 -1.69 3.40 8.77
N PRO A 104 -2.63 2.95 9.63
CA PRO A 104 -3.72 2.05 9.22
C PRO A 104 -4.49 2.53 7.99
N GLY A 105 -4.74 3.84 7.91
CA GLY A 105 -5.46 4.45 6.80
C GLY A 105 -4.73 4.45 5.46
N LEU A 106 -3.42 4.16 5.42
CA LEU A 106 -2.60 4.20 4.20
C LEU A 106 -1.96 2.85 3.85
N ARG A 107 -2.29 1.77 4.56
CA ARG A 107 -1.70 0.44 4.31
C ARG A 107 -1.91 -0.06 2.89
N GLY A 108 -3.12 0.12 2.34
CA GLY A 108 -3.40 -0.27 0.96
C GLY A 108 -2.56 0.54 -0.04
N LEU A 109 -2.51 1.87 0.11
CA LEU A 109 -1.67 2.73 -0.72
C LEU A 109 -0.18 2.33 -0.62
N TYR A 110 0.31 2.04 0.58
CA TYR A 110 1.68 1.60 0.84
C TYR A 110 2.01 0.27 0.12
N GLY A 111 1.14 -0.73 0.28
CA GLY A 111 1.30 -2.03 -0.36
C GLY A 111 1.33 -1.91 -1.89
N TRP A 112 0.38 -1.19 -2.48
CA TRP A 112 0.37 -0.97 -3.92
C TRP A 112 1.58 -0.17 -4.41
N LEU A 113 2.09 0.81 -3.64
CA LEU A 113 3.27 1.58 -4.02
C LEU A 113 4.52 0.71 -4.13
N ALA A 114 4.66 -0.33 -3.28
CA ALA A 114 5.74 -1.30 -3.39
C ALA A 114 5.74 -2.08 -4.71
N LEU A 115 4.58 -2.21 -5.38
CA LEU A 115 4.48 -2.80 -6.71
C LEU A 115 4.66 -1.80 -7.84
N LYS A 116 4.34 -0.53 -7.61
CA LYS A 116 4.28 0.49 -8.66
C LYS A 116 5.56 1.30 -8.83
N SER A 117 6.49 1.22 -7.87
CA SER A 117 7.77 1.92 -7.93
C SER A 117 8.93 0.96 -7.66
N LEU A 118 9.69 0.67 -8.69
CA LEU A 118 10.90 -0.16 -8.56
C LEU A 118 11.96 0.50 -7.67
N LYS A 119 12.06 1.83 -7.70
CA LYS A 119 13.00 2.57 -6.83
C LYS A 119 12.59 2.55 -5.37
N ALA A 120 11.29 2.53 -5.10
CA ALA A 120 10.76 2.52 -3.73
C ALA A 120 10.65 1.10 -3.15
N GLN A 121 10.48 0.08 -3.96
CA GLN A 121 10.12 -1.29 -3.59
C GLN A 121 10.96 -1.85 -2.43
N HIS A 122 12.28 -1.86 -2.56
CA HIS A 122 13.17 -2.40 -1.53
C HIS A 122 13.08 -1.62 -0.22
N GLY A 123 12.96 -0.28 -0.28
CA GLY A 123 12.80 0.56 0.90
C GLY A 123 11.49 0.29 1.63
N LEU A 124 10.40 0.17 0.88
CA LEU A 124 9.08 -0.14 1.42
C LEU A 124 9.05 -1.54 2.06
N ILE A 125 9.62 -2.55 1.40
CA ILE A 125 9.72 -3.91 1.94
C ILE A 125 10.50 -3.91 3.27
N LYS A 126 11.64 -3.22 3.35
CA LYS A 126 12.45 -3.17 4.58
C LYS A 126 11.76 -2.46 5.73
N ASN A 127 11.03 -1.39 5.45
CA ASN A 127 10.36 -0.62 6.51
C ASN A 127 9.14 -1.35 7.08
N ASP A 128 8.26 -1.89 6.21
CA ASP A 128 7.05 -2.57 6.64
C ASP A 128 6.68 -3.73 5.71
N PRO A 129 7.42 -4.87 5.80
CA PRO A 129 7.18 -6.02 4.93
C PRO A 129 5.80 -6.64 5.12
N LEU A 130 5.21 -6.53 6.32
CA LEU A 130 3.88 -7.07 6.58
C LEU A 130 2.80 -6.32 5.85
N THR A 131 2.85 -5.00 5.86
CA THR A 131 1.93 -4.19 5.07
C THR A 131 2.08 -4.47 3.58
N VAL A 132 3.32 -4.63 3.08
CA VAL A 132 3.53 -5.04 1.69
C VAL A 132 2.91 -6.42 1.43
N ALA A 133 3.17 -7.40 2.29
CA ALA A 133 2.65 -8.76 2.12
C ALA A 133 1.12 -8.84 2.14
N LEU A 134 0.48 -8.10 3.05
CA LEU A 134 -0.97 -8.17 3.29
C LEU A 134 -1.81 -7.30 2.34
N TYR A 135 -1.26 -6.16 1.89
CA TYR A 135 -2.01 -5.15 1.15
C TYR A 135 -1.53 -4.95 -0.29
N SER A 136 -0.59 -5.78 -0.77
CA SER A 136 -0.22 -5.82 -2.19
C SER A 136 -0.55 -7.18 -2.81
N ASP A 137 -0.26 -7.31 -4.09
CA ASP A 137 -0.20 -8.61 -4.78
C ASP A 137 1.27 -8.91 -5.10
N PRO A 138 1.95 -9.80 -4.35
CA PRO A 138 3.35 -10.13 -4.62
C PRO A 138 3.59 -10.87 -5.94
N GLN A 139 2.55 -11.31 -6.65
CA GLN A 139 2.71 -12.11 -7.86
C GLN A 139 3.58 -11.44 -8.94
N PRO A 140 3.40 -10.14 -9.26
CA PRO A 140 4.22 -9.46 -10.26
C PRO A 140 5.63 -9.06 -9.79
N MET A 141 5.96 -9.23 -8.51
CA MET A 141 7.32 -8.96 -8.01
C MET A 141 8.32 -9.90 -8.65
N ASP A 142 9.54 -9.43 -8.90
CA ASP A 142 10.63 -10.29 -9.28
C ASP A 142 11.09 -11.20 -8.12
N VAL A 143 11.94 -12.18 -8.45
CA VAL A 143 12.39 -13.19 -7.48
C VAL A 143 13.20 -12.56 -6.34
N GLU A 144 13.98 -11.53 -6.61
CA GLU A 144 14.82 -10.86 -5.61
C GLU A 144 13.99 -10.04 -4.63
N ALA A 145 12.96 -9.34 -5.13
CA ALA A 145 12.01 -8.63 -4.27
C ALA A 145 11.20 -9.60 -3.39
N LYS A 146 10.78 -10.74 -3.93
CA LYS A 146 10.10 -11.81 -3.17
C LYS A 146 11.00 -12.41 -2.09
N LYS A 147 12.28 -12.67 -2.40
CA LYS A 147 13.26 -13.14 -1.41
C LYS A 147 13.45 -12.12 -0.29
N LEU A 148 13.62 -10.84 -0.65
CA LEU A 148 13.74 -9.76 0.33
C LEU A 148 12.50 -9.70 1.22
N LEU A 149 11.31 -9.75 0.63
CA LEU A 149 10.04 -9.72 1.38
C LEU A 149 9.96 -10.86 2.39
N LEU A 150 10.31 -12.09 1.98
CA LEU A 150 10.34 -13.25 2.87
C LEU A 150 11.37 -13.08 4.00
N GLN A 151 12.59 -12.64 3.69
CA GLN A 151 13.65 -12.44 4.68
C GLN A 151 13.25 -11.40 5.73
N GLU A 152 12.62 -10.29 5.30
CA GLU A 152 12.17 -9.25 6.22
C GLU A 152 10.97 -9.70 7.06
N ILE A 153 10.02 -10.46 6.50
CA ILE A 153 8.94 -11.09 7.27
C ILE A 153 9.52 -12.02 8.33
N TYR A 154 10.49 -12.87 7.99
CA TYR A 154 11.14 -13.75 8.96
C TYR A 154 11.86 -12.97 10.06
N THR A 155 12.55 -11.90 9.70
CA THR A 155 13.26 -11.07 10.67
C THR A 155 12.27 -10.43 11.65
N GLN A 156 11.16 -9.90 11.17
CA GLN A 156 10.12 -9.32 12.03
C GLN A 156 9.41 -10.38 12.90
N THR A 157 9.14 -11.55 12.34
CA THR A 157 8.49 -12.66 13.08
C THR A 157 9.38 -13.20 14.18
N ALA A 158 10.68 -13.31 13.93
CA ALA A 158 11.65 -13.73 14.95
C ALA A 158 11.74 -12.71 16.10
N ALA A 159 11.63 -11.42 15.80
CA ALA A 159 11.62 -10.35 16.81
C ALA A 159 10.27 -10.26 17.55
N ASN A 160 9.16 -10.56 16.89
CA ASN A 160 7.82 -10.51 17.45
C ASN A 160 6.92 -11.62 16.87
N PRO A 161 6.80 -12.78 17.52
CA PRO A 161 5.99 -13.90 17.04
C PRO A 161 4.49 -13.59 16.90
N SER A 162 3.96 -12.56 17.59
CA SER A 162 2.54 -12.20 17.48
C SER A 162 2.14 -11.74 16.07
N VAL A 163 3.09 -11.28 15.29
CA VAL A 163 2.94 -10.90 13.88
C VAL A 163 2.37 -12.04 13.01
N LEU A 164 2.61 -13.30 13.40
CA LEU A 164 2.06 -14.47 12.71
C LEU A 164 0.53 -14.51 12.70
N TRP A 165 -0.12 -13.89 13.69
CA TRP A 165 -1.56 -13.83 13.75
C TRP A 165 -2.13 -12.93 12.66
N ASP A 166 -1.41 -11.84 12.33
CA ASP A 166 -1.81 -10.90 11.28
C ASP A 166 -1.72 -11.53 9.89
N LEU A 167 -0.83 -12.51 9.71
CA LEU A 167 -0.64 -13.24 8.45
C LEU A 167 -1.59 -14.44 8.28
N ARG A 168 -2.39 -14.79 9.28
CA ARG A 168 -3.35 -15.90 9.17
C ARG A 168 -4.45 -15.56 8.17
N GLY A 169 -4.63 -16.44 7.19
CA GLY A 169 -5.65 -16.29 6.15
C GLY A 169 -5.27 -15.29 5.04
N ALA A 170 -4.02 -14.87 4.96
CA ALA A 170 -3.52 -14.04 3.88
C ALA A 170 -3.36 -14.87 2.59
N GLU A 171 -4.44 -15.01 1.81
CA GLU A 171 -4.44 -15.76 0.54
C GLU A 171 -3.50 -15.14 -0.51
N ASN A 172 -3.25 -13.85 -0.42
CA ASN A 172 -2.32 -13.11 -1.29
C ASN A 172 -0.84 -13.47 -1.08
N LEU A 173 -0.49 -14.30 -0.07
CA LEU A 173 0.88 -14.79 0.11
C LEU A 173 1.22 -16.00 -0.79
N THR A 174 0.22 -16.64 -1.42
CA THR A 174 0.42 -17.76 -2.34
C THR A 174 1.54 -17.52 -3.38
N PRO A 175 1.68 -16.34 -4.00
CA PRO A 175 2.77 -16.08 -4.95
C PRO A 175 4.18 -16.13 -4.36
N LEU A 176 4.32 -16.13 -3.03
CA LEU A 176 5.61 -16.31 -2.36
C LEU A 176 6.01 -17.80 -2.26
N PHE A 177 5.11 -18.75 -2.59
CA PHE A 177 5.36 -20.21 -2.50
C PHE A 177 5.85 -20.83 -3.81
N GLN A 178 6.66 -20.10 -4.56
CA GLN A 178 7.22 -20.57 -5.84
C GLN A 178 8.46 -21.45 -5.62
N ALA A 179 8.71 -22.35 -6.55
CA ALA A 179 9.84 -23.27 -6.49
C ALA A 179 11.20 -22.55 -6.39
N GLU A 180 11.30 -21.37 -6.99
CA GLU A 180 12.50 -20.52 -6.98
C GLU A 180 12.85 -20.02 -5.56
N LEU A 181 11.86 -19.96 -4.66
CA LEU A 181 12.04 -19.51 -3.28
C LEU A 181 12.27 -20.67 -2.31
N ARG A 182 12.25 -21.91 -2.79
CA ARG A 182 12.38 -23.14 -1.96
C ARG A 182 13.60 -23.11 -1.04
N ASN A 183 14.74 -22.65 -1.54
CA ASN A 183 15.96 -22.59 -0.76
C ASN A 183 15.88 -21.61 0.41
N GLU A 184 15.14 -20.50 0.25
CA GLU A 184 14.92 -19.53 1.34
C GLU A 184 14.05 -20.14 2.44
N TYR A 185 13.01 -20.90 2.08
CA TYR A 185 12.21 -21.65 3.06
C TYR A 185 13.03 -22.71 3.79
N LEU A 186 13.85 -23.48 3.07
CA LEU A 186 14.70 -24.48 3.69
C LEU A 186 15.72 -23.87 4.65
N LYS A 187 16.33 -22.74 4.30
CA LYS A 187 17.21 -21.99 5.21
C LYS A 187 16.46 -21.57 6.47
N ALA A 188 15.24 -21.05 6.32
CA ALA A 188 14.43 -20.62 7.45
C ALA A 188 14.01 -21.81 8.37
N LEU A 189 13.66 -22.96 7.78
CA LEU A 189 13.26 -24.16 8.52
C LEU A 189 14.44 -24.83 9.24
N LEU A 190 15.64 -24.80 8.65
CA LEU A 190 16.83 -25.48 9.15
C LEU A 190 17.72 -24.61 10.03
N ASP A 191 17.37 -23.33 10.25
CA ASP A 191 18.15 -22.45 11.11
C ASP A 191 17.97 -22.84 12.60
N PRO A 192 19.01 -23.41 13.24
CA PRO A 192 18.92 -23.88 14.63
C PRO A 192 18.79 -22.75 15.66
N LYS A 193 18.96 -21.50 15.24
CA LYS A 193 18.81 -20.32 16.11
C LYS A 193 17.38 -19.77 16.11
N ARG A 194 16.50 -20.31 15.29
CA ARG A 194 15.10 -19.89 15.21
C ARG A 194 14.23 -20.69 16.16
N ASP A 195 13.29 -20.00 16.78
CA ASP A 195 12.33 -20.60 17.67
C ASP A 195 11.26 -21.44 16.93
N ASP A 196 10.55 -22.28 17.66
CA ASP A 196 9.49 -23.15 17.14
C ASP A 196 8.37 -22.35 16.45
N SER A 197 8.16 -21.08 16.79
CA SER A 197 7.13 -20.25 16.20
C SER A 197 7.43 -19.89 14.73
N THR A 198 8.69 -19.62 14.42
CA THR A 198 9.13 -19.35 13.03
C THR A 198 9.06 -20.60 12.17
N GLN A 199 9.44 -21.77 12.74
CA GLN A 199 9.31 -23.06 12.05
C GLN A 199 7.84 -23.41 11.80
N THR A 200 6.97 -23.18 12.77
CA THR A 200 5.52 -23.36 12.64
C THR A 200 4.93 -22.49 11.54
N TYR A 201 5.39 -21.23 11.40
CA TYR A 201 4.96 -20.32 10.37
C TYR A 201 5.31 -20.82 8.97
N VAL A 202 6.56 -21.24 8.74
CA VAL A 202 6.97 -21.77 7.43
C VAL A 202 6.17 -23.03 7.08
N VAL A 203 5.91 -23.92 8.04
CA VAL A 203 5.05 -25.10 7.83
C VAL A 203 3.60 -24.73 7.55
N PHE A 204 3.06 -23.72 8.24
CA PHE A 204 1.70 -23.22 8.01
C PHE A 204 1.52 -22.62 6.61
N ILE A 205 2.53 -21.92 6.13
CA ILE A 205 2.57 -21.31 4.81
C ILE A 205 2.71 -22.35 3.69
N LEU A 206 3.40 -23.48 3.96
CA LEU A 206 3.62 -24.56 2.98
C LEU A 206 2.44 -25.54 2.86
N LYS A 207 1.37 -25.39 3.64
CA LYS A 207 0.13 -26.17 3.55
C LYS A 207 -0.89 -25.50 2.66
#